data_41191a0c76cb5d5b4601b823f33ca215
#
_entry.id   41191a0c76cb5d5b4601b823f33ca215
#
_cell.length_a   1.000
_cell.length_b   1.000
_cell.length_c   1.000
_cell.angle_alpha   90.00
_cell.angle_beta   90.00
_cell.angle_gamma   90.00
#
_symmetry.space_group_name_H-M   'P 1'
#
loop_
_entity.id
_entity.type
_entity.pdbx_description
1 polymer ?
#
loop_
_entity_poly.entity_id
_entity_poly.type
_entity_poly.pdbx_seq_one_letter_code
_entity_poly.pdbx_strand_id
1 'polypeptide(L)'
;MGSMLGVRVVIGRWPVSPFGPVADAMVEDQAGHRVFIAHDEALAAYVSSIYSFDDVVVGPIDCARTPDRLRFRGGPLRVDVTLGRRDVLGWALRAVPDRVATRETWVTFTDALARALLRGVRTRGTTPGGTELYAATDHHRVTAIDGSWNDTDLGELRDVDPPVRFGFSSTPRRPSIVAITTTVHRTPV
;
A
#
# COMPACT_ATOMS: atom_id res chain seq x y z
N MET A 1 5.91 0.07 -4.84
CA MET A 1 6.89 -0.31 -5.87
C MET A 1 7.19 0.88 -6.76
N GLY A 2 8.45 1.01 -7.21
CA GLY A 2 8.86 1.98 -8.22
C GLY A 2 9.12 1.30 -9.55
N SER A 3 9.15 2.04 -10.63
CA SER A 3 9.37 1.58 -12.00
C SER A 3 10.48 2.37 -12.70
N MET A 4 11.01 1.83 -13.78
CA MET A 4 12.00 2.52 -14.61
C MET A 4 11.43 3.78 -15.27
N LEU A 5 10.13 3.80 -15.56
CA LEU A 5 9.41 4.99 -16.02
C LEU A 5 9.35 6.12 -14.98
N GLY A 6 9.75 5.86 -13.71
CA GLY A 6 9.64 6.82 -12.62
C GLY A 6 8.28 6.85 -11.92
N VAL A 7 7.37 5.99 -12.32
CA VAL A 7 6.06 5.82 -11.70
C VAL A 7 6.19 5.00 -10.41
N ARG A 8 5.57 5.46 -9.34
CA ARG A 8 5.54 4.79 -8.03
C ARG A 8 4.12 4.38 -7.71
N VAL A 9 3.94 3.10 -7.38
CA VAL A 9 2.61 2.50 -7.23
C VAL A 9 2.49 1.83 -5.85
N VAL A 10 1.37 2.09 -5.19
CA VAL A 10 0.91 1.38 -3.99
C VAL A 10 -0.42 0.74 -4.31
N ILE A 11 -0.53 -0.57 -4.16
CA ILE A 11 -1.77 -1.32 -4.39
C ILE A 11 -2.30 -1.76 -3.03
N GLY A 12 -3.53 -1.39 -2.72
CA GLY A 12 -4.32 -1.90 -1.61
C GLY A 12 -5.18 -3.08 -2.07
N ARG A 13 -5.22 -4.16 -1.27
CA ARG A 13 -6.14 -5.27 -1.45
C ARG A 13 -6.68 -5.70 -0.10
N TRP A 14 -7.96 -5.49 0.10
CA TRP A 14 -8.67 -5.68 1.35
C TRP A 14 -9.76 -6.73 1.19
N PRO A 15 -9.48 -8.02 1.48
CA PRO A 15 -10.48 -9.08 1.40
C PRO A 15 -11.67 -8.85 2.35
N VAL A 16 -11.42 -8.13 3.44
CA VAL A 16 -12.43 -7.74 4.43
C VAL A 16 -12.26 -6.25 4.73
N SER A 17 -13.31 -5.49 4.50
CA SER A 17 -13.37 -4.06 4.83
C SER A 17 -14.82 -3.63 5.09
N PRO A 18 -15.07 -2.43 5.64
CA PRO A 18 -16.43 -1.87 5.75
C PRO A 18 -17.15 -1.68 4.41
N PHE A 19 -16.40 -1.68 3.29
CA PHE A 19 -16.91 -1.56 1.92
C PHE A 19 -17.06 -2.92 1.21
N GLY A 20 -16.91 -4.04 1.95
CA GLY A 20 -16.78 -5.38 1.39
C GLY A 20 -15.36 -5.68 0.91
N PRO A 21 -15.18 -6.72 0.07
CA PRO A 21 -13.88 -7.00 -0.56
C PRO A 21 -13.56 -5.91 -1.58
N VAL A 22 -12.48 -5.16 -1.36
CA VAL A 22 -12.06 -4.07 -2.25
C VAL A 22 -10.59 -4.17 -2.65
N ALA A 23 -10.26 -3.55 -3.77
CA ALA A 23 -8.90 -3.23 -4.18
C ALA A 23 -8.84 -1.79 -4.68
N ASP A 24 -7.69 -1.17 -4.52
CA ASP A 24 -7.40 0.18 -4.95
C ASP A 24 -5.94 0.33 -5.39
N ALA A 25 -5.60 1.43 -6.00
CA ALA A 25 -4.23 1.79 -6.24
C ALA A 25 -4.00 3.31 -6.08
N MET A 26 -2.86 3.64 -5.49
CA MET A 26 -2.35 5.00 -5.41
C MET A 26 -1.11 5.08 -6.30
N VAL A 27 -1.10 6.00 -7.24
CA VAL A 27 -0.03 6.18 -8.22
C VAL A 27 0.53 7.59 -8.09
N GLU A 28 1.84 7.71 -8.00
CA GLU A 28 2.54 8.99 -8.16
C GLU A 28 3.47 8.86 -9.35
N ASP A 29 3.23 9.69 -10.38
CA ASP A 29 4.00 9.65 -11.63
C ASP A 29 5.38 10.33 -11.48
N GLN A 30 6.13 10.38 -12.56
CA GLN A 30 7.47 10.99 -12.59
C GLN A 30 7.44 12.52 -12.34
N ALA A 31 6.32 13.19 -12.65
CA ALA A 31 6.13 14.61 -12.39
C ALA A 31 5.67 14.91 -10.96
N GLY A 32 5.36 13.85 -10.18
CA GLY A 32 4.83 13.95 -8.82
C GLY A 32 3.32 14.11 -8.77
N HIS A 33 2.61 13.92 -9.89
CA HIS A 33 1.15 13.94 -9.95
C HIS A 33 0.59 12.66 -9.34
N ARG A 34 -0.36 12.79 -8.42
CA ARG A 34 -0.88 11.70 -7.59
C ARG A 34 -2.28 11.35 -8.00
N VAL A 35 -2.46 10.11 -8.41
CA VAL A 35 -3.76 9.57 -8.87
C VAL A 35 -4.20 8.45 -7.94
N PHE A 36 -5.45 8.53 -7.49
CA PHE A 36 -6.12 7.45 -6.77
C PHE A 36 -7.06 6.69 -7.70
N ILE A 37 -6.99 5.36 -7.70
CA ILE A 37 -7.85 4.48 -8.48
C ILE A 37 -8.72 3.68 -7.52
N ALA A 38 -10.02 3.91 -7.54
CA ALA A 38 -11.03 3.28 -6.68
C ALA A 38 -12.06 2.53 -7.51
N HIS A 39 -12.66 1.48 -6.94
CA HIS A 39 -13.69 0.71 -7.64
C HIS A 39 -15.07 1.38 -7.59
N ASP A 40 -15.34 2.24 -6.61
CA ASP A 40 -16.56 3.02 -6.46
C ASP A 40 -16.35 4.37 -5.75
N GLU A 41 -17.37 5.21 -5.79
CA GLU A 41 -17.37 6.56 -5.22
C GLU A 41 -17.28 6.56 -3.68
N ALA A 42 -17.84 5.55 -3.00
CA ALA A 42 -17.82 5.48 -1.54
C ALA A 42 -16.41 5.24 -1.02
N LEU A 43 -15.67 4.32 -1.66
CA LEU A 43 -14.25 4.08 -1.36
C LEU A 43 -13.42 5.32 -1.74
N ALA A 44 -13.69 5.92 -2.91
CA ALA A 44 -13.00 7.11 -3.37
C ALA A 44 -13.12 8.27 -2.37
N ALA A 45 -14.33 8.58 -1.92
CA ALA A 45 -14.60 9.62 -0.94
C ALA A 45 -13.91 9.32 0.42
N TYR A 46 -14.00 8.06 0.90
CA TYR A 46 -13.39 7.67 2.15
C TYR A 46 -11.87 7.82 2.12
N VAL A 47 -11.20 7.28 1.11
CA VAL A 47 -9.74 7.31 1.02
C VAL A 47 -9.23 8.73 0.78
N SER A 48 -9.92 9.53 -0.03
CA SER A 48 -9.58 10.94 -0.26
C SER A 48 -9.80 11.83 0.96
N SER A 49 -10.59 11.40 1.94
CA SER A 49 -10.69 12.10 3.25
C SER A 49 -9.45 11.90 4.13
N ILE A 50 -8.61 10.91 3.81
CA ILE A 50 -7.45 10.50 4.61
C ILE A 50 -6.14 10.88 3.91
N TYR A 51 -6.08 10.72 2.59
CA TYR A 51 -4.92 10.91 1.74
C TYR A 51 -5.14 12.04 0.73
N SER A 52 -4.05 12.55 0.18
CA SER A 52 -4.09 13.66 -0.77
C SER A 52 -3.77 13.17 -2.18
N PHE A 53 -4.66 13.44 -3.12
CA PHE A 53 -4.52 13.12 -4.53
C PHE A 53 -4.80 14.36 -5.37
N ASP A 54 -4.24 14.39 -6.57
CA ASP A 54 -4.47 15.45 -7.55
C ASP A 54 -5.63 15.05 -8.45
N ASP A 55 -5.78 13.72 -8.73
CA ASP A 55 -6.89 13.13 -9.47
C ASP A 55 -7.42 11.86 -8.81
N VAL A 56 -8.70 11.56 -9.05
CA VAL A 56 -9.37 10.32 -8.63
C VAL A 56 -10.05 9.69 -9.84
N VAL A 57 -9.72 8.41 -10.08
CA VAL A 57 -10.33 7.61 -11.16
C VAL A 57 -11.20 6.54 -10.52
N VAL A 58 -12.50 6.58 -10.80
CA VAL A 58 -13.46 5.59 -10.32
C VAL A 58 -13.88 4.67 -11.46
N GLY A 59 -13.79 3.36 -11.25
CA GLY A 59 -14.18 2.38 -12.26
C GLY A 59 -13.86 0.95 -11.86
N PRO A 60 -14.14 -0.02 -12.75
CA PRO A 60 -13.94 -1.43 -12.46
C PRO A 60 -12.46 -1.73 -12.19
N ILE A 61 -12.21 -2.53 -11.14
CA ILE A 61 -10.89 -3.02 -10.78
C ILE A 61 -10.90 -4.55 -10.77
N ASP A 62 -9.97 -5.17 -11.51
CA ASP A 62 -9.63 -6.58 -11.38
C ASP A 62 -8.30 -6.70 -10.61
N CYS A 63 -8.36 -7.28 -9.40
CA CYS A 63 -7.19 -7.52 -8.58
C CYS A 63 -7.15 -8.97 -8.10
N ALA A 64 -6.27 -9.75 -8.70
CA ALA A 64 -6.09 -11.17 -8.40
C ALA A 64 -4.73 -11.42 -7.74
N ARG A 65 -4.69 -12.27 -6.71
CA ARG A 65 -3.47 -12.66 -6.02
C ARG A 65 -3.33 -14.18 -5.95
N THR A 66 -2.14 -14.64 -6.30
CA THR A 66 -1.63 -15.99 -6.05
C THR A 66 -0.46 -15.94 -5.06
N PRO A 67 0.10 -17.05 -4.59
CA PRO A 67 1.24 -17.05 -3.68
C PRO A 67 2.46 -16.29 -4.22
N ASP A 68 2.68 -16.29 -5.53
CA ASP A 68 3.85 -15.76 -6.23
C ASP A 68 3.57 -14.55 -7.12
N ARG A 69 2.30 -14.16 -7.30
CA ARG A 69 1.91 -13.06 -8.19
C ARG A 69 0.77 -12.22 -7.63
N LEU A 70 0.79 -10.94 -7.98
CA LEU A 70 -0.34 -10.03 -7.85
C LEU A 70 -0.59 -9.39 -9.20
N ARG A 71 -1.82 -9.49 -9.71
CA ARG A 71 -2.27 -8.79 -10.91
C ARG A 71 -3.23 -7.69 -10.52
N PHE A 72 -3.03 -6.51 -11.07
CA PHE A 72 -3.94 -5.37 -10.94
C PHE A 72 -4.25 -4.77 -12.31
N ARG A 73 -5.53 -4.50 -12.54
CA ARG A 73 -6.06 -3.83 -13.73
C ARG A 73 -7.15 -2.87 -13.27
N GLY A 74 -6.93 -1.58 -13.40
CA GLY A 74 -7.91 -0.56 -13.00
C GLY A 74 -7.54 0.80 -13.56
N GLY A 75 -8.49 1.50 -14.17
CA GLY A 75 -8.24 2.79 -14.83
C GLY A 75 -7.05 2.70 -15.78
N PRO A 76 -6.11 3.65 -15.68
CA PRO A 76 -4.93 3.69 -16.55
C PRO A 76 -3.79 2.74 -16.10
N LEU A 77 -3.94 2.03 -14.98
CA LEU A 77 -2.89 1.14 -14.44
C LEU A 77 -3.16 -0.33 -14.81
N ARG A 78 -2.16 -0.95 -15.42
CA ARG A 78 -2.09 -2.40 -15.66
C ARG A 78 -0.76 -2.88 -15.13
N VAL A 79 -0.74 -3.77 -14.15
CA VAL A 79 0.52 -4.30 -13.63
C VAL A 79 0.40 -5.74 -13.14
N ASP A 80 1.36 -6.56 -13.51
CA ASP A 80 1.65 -7.88 -12.98
C ASP A 80 2.90 -7.79 -12.12
N VAL A 81 2.79 -8.22 -10.88
CA VAL A 81 3.83 -8.14 -9.85
C VAL A 81 4.29 -9.55 -9.51
N THR A 82 5.57 -9.84 -9.65
CA THR A 82 6.16 -11.10 -9.21
C THR A 82 6.65 -10.97 -7.76
N LEU A 83 6.26 -11.92 -6.94
CA LEU A 83 6.57 -11.94 -5.52
C LEU A 83 7.72 -12.91 -5.24
N GLY A 84 8.67 -12.46 -4.47
CA GLY A 84 9.75 -13.28 -3.96
C GLY A 84 9.33 -14.10 -2.74
N ARG A 85 10.29 -14.90 -2.25
CA ARG A 85 10.12 -15.64 -1.01
C ARG A 85 9.99 -14.67 0.17
N ARG A 86 9.34 -15.15 1.24
CA ARG A 86 9.33 -14.47 2.53
C ARG A 86 10.76 -14.23 2.99
N ASP A 87 11.07 -13.00 3.37
CA ASP A 87 12.38 -12.64 3.89
C ASP A 87 12.45 -12.76 5.42
N VAL A 88 13.59 -12.39 6.01
CA VAL A 88 13.81 -12.48 7.46
C VAL A 88 12.77 -11.65 8.22
N LEU A 89 12.42 -10.47 7.71
CA LEU A 89 11.39 -9.62 8.33
C LEU A 89 10.02 -10.32 8.30
N GLY A 90 9.65 -10.91 7.17
CA GLY A 90 8.39 -11.65 7.04
C GLY A 90 8.32 -12.86 7.97
N TRP A 91 9.42 -13.58 8.16
CA TRP A 91 9.48 -14.67 9.13
C TRP A 91 9.36 -14.16 10.58
N ALA A 92 10.03 -13.05 10.92
CA ALA A 92 9.91 -12.42 12.23
C ALA A 92 8.48 -11.95 12.52
N LEU A 93 7.82 -11.29 11.57
CA LEU A 93 6.42 -10.86 11.69
C LEU A 93 5.47 -12.04 11.86
N ARG A 94 5.66 -13.09 11.06
CA ARG A 94 4.84 -14.31 11.12
C ARG A 94 4.97 -15.10 12.42
N ALA A 95 6.10 -14.97 13.11
CA ALA A 95 6.34 -15.61 14.42
C ALA A 95 5.52 -14.96 15.54
N VAL A 96 5.00 -13.74 15.33
CA VAL A 96 4.15 -13.04 16.30
C VAL A 96 2.70 -13.48 16.11
N PRO A 97 2.04 -14.03 17.15
CA PRO A 97 0.63 -14.39 17.05
C PRO A 97 -0.25 -13.17 16.71
N ASP A 98 -1.24 -13.33 15.83
CA ASP A 98 -2.12 -12.24 15.37
C ASP A 98 -2.77 -11.46 16.53
N ARG A 99 -3.15 -12.17 17.62
CA ARG A 99 -3.72 -11.56 18.83
C ARG A 99 -2.76 -10.58 19.53
N VAL A 100 -1.46 -10.73 19.32
CA VAL A 100 -0.41 -9.83 19.85
C VAL A 100 -0.10 -8.77 18.82
N ALA A 101 0.06 -9.14 17.56
CA ALA A 101 0.42 -8.27 16.45
C ALA A 101 -0.58 -7.11 16.26
N THR A 102 -1.87 -7.35 16.54
CA THR A 102 -2.95 -6.35 16.41
C THR A 102 -3.16 -5.50 17.66
N ARG A 103 -2.45 -5.74 18.77
CA ARG A 103 -2.55 -4.91 19.98
C ARG A 103 -1.91 -3.54 19.77
N GLU A 104 -2.56 -2.48 20.22
CA GLU A 104 -2.09 -1.10 20.11
C GLU A 104 -0.67 -0.91 20.70
N THR A 105 -0.39 -1.55 21.83
CA THR A 105 0.94 -1.53 22.47
C THR A 105 2.01 -2.13 21.59
N TRP A 106 1.72 -3.23 20.89
CA TRP A 106 2.65 -3.85 19.94
C TRP A 106 2.87 -3.00 18.71
N VAL A 107 1.79 -2.44 18.13
CA VAL A 107 1.87 -1.52 16.98
C VAL A 107 2.71 -0.29 17.33
N THR A 108 2.54 0.27 18.54
CA THR A 108 3.34 1.41 19.00
C THR A 108 4.81 1.06 19.15
N PHE A 109 5.13 -0.14 19.67
CA PHE A 109 6.51 -0.63 19.76
C PHE A 109 7.13 -0.84 18.37
N THR A 110 6.39 -1.48 17.46
CA THR A 110 6.86 -1.73 16.08
C THR A 110 6.95 -0.44 15.26
N ASP A 111 6.18 0.60 15.58
CA ASP A 111 6.30 1.91 14.94
C ASP A 111 7.66 2.55 15.21
N ALA A 112 8.14 2.49 16.46
CA ALA A 112 9.47 2.99 16.82
C ALA A 112 10.57 2.25 16.03
N LEU A 113 10.45 0.92 15.90
CA LEU A 113 11.37 0.09 15.14
C LEU A 113 11.29 0.38 13.63
N ALA A 114 10.07 0.51 13.08
CA ALA A 114 9.85 0.84 11.68
C ALA A 114 10.47 2.20 11.31
N ARG A 115 10.30 3.22 12.15
CA ARG A 115 10.91 4.54 11.96
C ARG A 115 12.45 4.48 11.96
N ALA A 116 13.03 3.62 12.80
CA ALA A 116 14.48 3.49 12.90
C ALA A 116 15.09 2.74 11.71
N LEU A 117 14.38 1.70 11.19
CA LEU A 117 14.91 0.80 10.17
C LEU A 117 14.41 1.11 8.75
N LEU A 118 13.22 1.69 8.61
CA LEU A 118 12.56 1.91 7.32
C LEU A 118 12.27 3.41 7.15
N ARG A 119 13.07 4.09 6.35
CA ARG A 119 12.91 5.53 6.10
C ARG A 119 11.50 5.86 5.59
N GLY A 120 10.79 6.74 6.31
CA GLY A 120 9.47 7.25 5.92
C GLY A 120 8.29 6.34 6.23
N VAL A 121 8.51 5.10 6.66
CA VAL A 121 7.43 4.18 7.06
C VAL A 121 6.98 4.49 8.48
N ARG A 122 5.66 4.65 8.66
CA ARG A 122 5.02 4.81 9.97
C ARG A 122 3.89 3.82 10.07
N THR A 123 3.77 3.17 11.21
CA THR A 123 2.68 2.22 11.50
C THR A 123 1.56 2.88 12.32
N ARG A 124 1.74 4.13 12.72
CA ARG A 124 0.74 4.94 13.40
C ARG A 124 0.74 6.36 12.84
N GLY A 125 -0.43 6.89 12.54
CA GLY A 125 -0.60 8.27 12.08
C GLY A 125 -1.94 8.85 12.49
N THR A 126 -2.00 10.19 12.54
CA THR A 126 -3.24 10.92 12.73
C THR A 126 -3.65 11.52 11.41
N THR A 127 -4.90 11.30 11.02
CA THR A 127 -5.53 11.83 9.83
C THR A 127 -6.75 12.67 10.24
N PRO A 128 -7.34 13.45 9.34
CA PRO A 128 -8.60 14.14 9.64
C PRO A 128 -9.72 13.21 10.10
N GLY A 129 -9.70 11.95 9.66
CA GLY A 129 -10.68 10.92 10.04
C GLY A 129 -10.41 10.22 11.38
N GLY A 130 -9.25 10.46 12.04
CA GLY A 130 -8.89 9.82 13.29
C GLY A 130 -7.45 9.31 13.35
N THR A 131 -7.19 8.37 14.24
CA THR A 131 -5.87 7.69 14.35
C THR A 131 -5.92 6.35 13.62
N GLU A 132 -4.95 6.13 12.73
CA GLU A 132 -4.78 4.88 12.01
C GLU A 132 -3.59 4.08 12.57
N LEU A 133 -3.80 2.78 12.73
CA LEU A 133 -2.81 1.82 13.18
C LEU A 133 -2.65 0.72 12.13
N TYR A 134 -1.42 0.46 11.70
CA TYR A 134 -1.06 -0.59 10.75
C TYR A 134 -0.29 -1.70 11.46
N ALA A 135 -0.92 -2.84 11.66
CA ALA A 135 -0.29 -4.03 12.20
C ALA A 135 0.21 -4.92 11.05
N ALA A 136 1.51 -4.94 10.82
CA ALA A 136 2.12 -5.82 9.83
C ALA A 136 2.24 -7.25 10.37
N THR A 137 1.81 -8.25 9.59
CA THR A 137 1.81 -9.67 9.97
C THR A 137 2.62 -10.56 9.03
N ASP A 138 2.95 -10.08 7.84
CA ASP A 138 3.79 -10.80 6.87
C ASP A 138 4.48 -9.83 5.91
N HIS A 139 5.61 -10.24 5.33
CA HIS A 139 6.37 -9.43 4.39
C HIS A 139 7.03 -10.31 3.31
N HIS A 140 6.87 -9.92 2.05
CA HIS A 140 7.55 -10.52 0.92
C HIS A 140 8.14 -9.43 0.03
N ARG A 141 9.29 -9.69 -0.57
CA ARG A 141 9.86 -8.79 -1.57
C ARG A 141 9.10 -8.89 -2.88
N VAL A 142 8.98 -7.78 -3.59
CA VAL A 142 8.65 -7.77 -5.01
C VAL A 142 9.96 -7.96 -5.77
N THR A 143 9.97 -8.83 -6.77
CA THR A 143 11.18 -9.18 -7.55
C THR A 143 11.12 -8.73 -8.99
N ALA A 144 9.93 -8.54 -9.54
CA ALA A 144 9.73 -8.01 -10.88
C ALA A 144 8.34 -7.38 -11.02
N ILE A 145 8.20 -6.49 -11.98
CA ILE A 145 6.93 -5.96 -12.47
C ILE A 145 6.90 -6.03 -13.99
N ASP A 146 5.70 -6.16 -14.55
CA ASP A 146 5.41 -6.04 -15.97
C ASP A 146 4.08 -5.30 -16.11
N GLY A 147 3.98 -4.29 -16.99
CA GLY A 147 2.75 -3.56 -17.15
C GLY A 147 2.91 -2.13 -17.65
N SER A 148 1.82 -1.36 -17.60
CA SER A 148 1.78 -0.02 -18.15
C SER A 148 1.04 0.97 -17.25
N TRP A 149 1.39 2.24 -17.41
CA TRP A 149 0.71 3.42 -16.90
C TRP A 149 0.35 4.33 -18.08
N ASN A 150 -0.94 4.65 -18.27
CA ASN A 150 -1.42 5.38 -19.46
C ASN A 150 -0.88 4.77 -20.77
N ASP A 151 -0.97 3.43 -20.91
CA ASP A 151 -0.48 2.62 -22.04
C ASP A 151 1.05 2.72 -22.29
N THR A 152 1.78 3.44 -21.45
CA THR A 152 3.24 3.50 -21.49
C THR A 152 3.84 2.43 -20.59
N ASP A 153 4.78 1.66 -21.12
CA ASP A 153 5.47 0.59 -20.38
C ASP A 153 6.13 1.13 -19.11
N LEU A 154 5.87 0.51 -17.97
CA LEU A 154 6.50 0.83 -16.69
C LEU A 154 8.00 0.52 -16.70
N GLY A 155 8.43 -0.42 -17.52
CA GLY A 155 9.79 -0.93 -17.55
C GLY A 155 10.14 -1.73 -16.29
N GLU A 156 11.42 -1.86 -16.01
CA GLU A 156 11.92 -2.67 -14.90
C GLU A 156 11.50 -2.12 -13.51
N LEU A 157 11.40 -3.05 -12.56
CA LEU A 157 11.23 -2.74 -11.15
C LEU A 157 12.40 -1.89 -10.64
N ARG A 158 12.07 -0.84 -9.91
CA ARG A 158 13.03 0.06 -9.23
C ARG A 158 12.63 0.24 -7.77
N ASP A 159 13.56 0.75 -6.98
CA ASP A 159 13.29 1.23 -5.63
C ASP A 159 12.24 2.35 -5.67
N VAL A 160 11.50 2.52 -4.58
CA VAL A 160 10.60 3.68 -4.39
C VAL A 160 11.45 4.88 -3.98
N ASP A 161 11.94 5.61 -4.96
CA ASP A 161 12.80 6.77 -4.78
C ASP A 161 12.47 7.82 -5.85
N PRO A 162 12.06 9.06 -5.48
CA PRO A 162 11.80 9.52 -4.12
C PRO A 162 10.62 8.80 -3.45
N PRO A 163 10.49 8.88 -2.10
CA PRO A 163 9.36 8.31 -1.38
C PRO A 163 8.02 8.89 -1.87
N VAL A 164 6.97 8.06 -1.91
CA VAL A 164 5.61 8.52 -2.24
C VAL A 164 5.05 9.46 -1.17
N ARG A 165 4.15 10.38 -1.58
CA ARG A 165 3.63 11.47 -0.74
C ARG A 165 2.11 11.53 -0.72
N PHE A 166 1.45 10.40 -0.49
CA PHE A 166 -0.03 10.37 -0.41
C PHE A 166 -0.55 10.84 0.94
N GLY A 167 0.15 10.53 2.05
CA GLY A 167 -0.29 10.85 3.40
C GLY A 167 0.85 10.86 4.41
N PHE A 168 0.53 10.50 5.66
CA PHE A 168 1.47 10.56 6.80
C PHE A 168 2.61 9.52 6.74
N SER A 169 2.44 8.46 5.98
CA SER A 169 3.42 7.38 5.81
C SER A 169 3.80 7.21 4.35
N SER A 170 5.06 6.85 4.12
CA SER A 170 5.53 6.36 2.83
C SER A 170 5.63 4.84 2.85
N THR A 171 5.97 4.26 1.71
CA THR A 171 6.28 2.83 1.59
C THR A 171 7.77 2.57 1.87
N PRO A 172 8.17 1.33 2.18
CA PRO A 172 9.57 0.97 2.18
C PRO A 172 10.23 1.29 0.84
N ARG A 173 11.50 1.75 0.88
CA ARG A 173 12.25 2.03 -0.35
C ARG A 173 12.32 0.81 -1.27
N ARG A 174 12.61 -0.36 -0.69
CA ARG A 174 12.63 -1.62 -1.45
C ARG A 174 11.21 -2.12 -1.68
N PRO A 175 10.83 -2.36 -2.95
CA PRO A 175 9.51 -2.86 -3.29
C PRO A 175 9.15 -4.15 -2.53
N SER A 176 7.99 -4.14 -1.92
CA SER A 176 7.52 -5.26 -1.09
C SER A 176 6.00 -5.34 -1.07
N ILE A 177 5.48 -6.49 -0.69
CA ILE A 177 4.09 -6.67 -0.29
C ILE A 177 4.06 -7.01 1.20
N VAL A 178 3.19 -6.34 1.92
CA VAL A 178 3.03 -6.48 3.36
C VAL A 178 1.58 -6.87 3.66
N ALA A 179 1.39 -7.93 4.42
CA ALA A 179 0.07 -8.21 4.99
C ALA A 179 -0.10 -7.31 6.23
N ILE A 180 -1.17 -6.53 6.24
CA ILE A 180 -1.47 -5.61 7.33
C ILE A 180 -2.92 -5.76 7.80
N THR A 181 -3.14 -5.49 9.09
CA THR A 181 -4.45 -5.18 9.64
C THR A 181 -4.48 -3.69 9.96
N THR A 182 -5.43 -2.97 9.37
CA THR A 182 -5.63 -1.55 9.65
C THR A 182 -6.75 -1.39 10.68
N THR A 183 -6.46 -0.64 11.73
CA THR A 183 -7.47 -0.23 12.71
C THR A 183 -7.59 1.29 12.65
N VAL A 184 -8.81 1.79 12.48
CA VAL A 184 -9.11 3.22 12.46
C VAL A 184 -9.90 3.58 13.71
N HIS A 185 -9.30 4.39 14.58
CA HIS A 185 -9.99 4.99 15.72
C HIS A 185 -10.55 6.34 15.29
N ARG A 186 -11.85 6.40 15.02
CA ARG A 186 -12.52 7.66 14.66
C ARG A 186 -12.55 8.59 15.86
N THR A 187 -12.23 9.85 15.66
CA THR A 187 -12.50 10.89 16.66
C THR A 187 -14.02 11.07 16.76
N PRO A 188 -14.62 10.99 17.94
CA PRO A 188 -16.05 11.33 18.09
C PRO A 188 -16.27 12.77 17.59
N VAL A 189 -17.31 12.94 16.77
CA VAL A 189 -17.78 14.26 16.33
C VAL A 189 -18.51 14.93 17.50
#